data_2a416215560e0fe77f603d99314f69fb
#
_entry.id   2a416215560e0fe77f603d99314f69fb
#
_cell.length_a   1.000
_cell.length_b   1.000
_cell.length_c   1.000
_cell.angle_alpha   90.00
_cell.angle_beta   90.00
_cell.angle_gamma   90.00
#
_symmetry.space_group_name_H-M   'P 1'
#
loop_
_entity.id
_entity.type
_entity.pdbx_description
1 polymer ?
#
loop_
_entity_poly.entity_id
_entity_poly.type
_entity_poly.pdbx_seq_one_letter_code
_entity_poly.pdbx_strand_id
1 'polypeptide(L)'
;IDFSFPTEQAQVIIALVSPLIVPNSLYSEEQTNLAREQARATIEPISRQIIAGEVIVRRGQIIREEDLEALNIFGLAKPSNQTDQYITNAIMVGVLATLSILYFNRRQEQEFYNPKHLAIIAITFVVFLGLGRFLVVDRTVVPYLYPVAAFGLTLSIIYNFEFGTLISLFLSILLAFGKNREAELALFYLLPTLVGMLTIGRARHIGSFIGSGFVTGLLGMAVVAAFRLGDVYTDMVGLSTLVIASLVNGLLSGSFALLLQFIFAQVLDIPTTLQLIDISRPDHPLLQYILQNAPGSYQHSLLVANLCEQAAGAIGADRLLIRVGALFHDCGKANNPQFFVENQIKDKIDAHDDLDPATAAATIIQHVPDGVALAKKYRLPSRIIDFIREHHGTMVTVYQYSQAIAMAENPEEVDKSLFTYPGPKPQSRETAILMLADGTEARARADAPRTDEELRELIQKSIAMYKDADQLEETDLTLKDLKTIEDSFFETLQRSYHPRIKYPQVQKKVE
;
A
#
# COMPACT_ATOMS: atom_id res chain seq x y z
N ILE A 1 -83.12 50.69 34.59
CA ILE A 1 -84.32 51.56 34.63
C ILE A 1 -85.41 50.74 35.27
N ASP A 2 -85.96 51.28 36.35
CA ASP A 2 -87.02 50.66 37.14
C ASP A 2 -88.23 50.35 36.23
N PHE A 3 -88.89 49.23 36.42
CA PHE A 3 -90.03 48.77 35.62
C PHE A 3 -91.33 49.55 35.91
N SER A 4 -91.24 50.66 36.62
CA SER A 4 -92.38 51.53 36.95
C SER A 4 -92.86 52.49 35.89
N PHE A 5 -92.19 52.58 34.75
CA PHE A 5 -92.58 53.44 33.65
C PHE A 5 -93.27 52.67 32.50
N PRO A 6 -94.35 53.23 31.91
CA PRO A 6 -94.99 52.68 30.74
C PRO A 6 -93.94 52.53 29.59
N THR A 7 -94.12 51.51 28.77
CA THR A 7 -93.13 51.10 27.73
C THR A 7 -92.74 52.25 26.77
N GLU A 8 -93.67 53.16 26.45
CA GLU A 8 -93.41 54.31 25.58
C GLU A 8 -92.54 55.37 26.32
N GLN A 9 -92.77 55.61 27.60
CA GLN A 9 -91.98 56.52 28.38
C GLN A 9 -90.59 55.98 28.68
N ALA A 10 -90.48 54.68 28.88
CA ALA A 10 -89.16 53.99 29.06
C ALA A 10 -88.28 54.15 27.86
N GLN A 11 -88.84 54.06 26.63
CA GLN A 11 -88.07 54.26 25.41
C GLN A 11 -87.55 55.70 25.28
N VAL A 12 -88.35 56.68 25.59
CA VAL A 12 -87.95 58.11 25.63
C VAL A 12 -86.84 58.37 26.67
N ILE A 13 -86.98 57.80 27.85
CA ILE A 13 -85.99 57.93 28.91
C ILE A 13 -84.68 57.25 28.47
N ILE A 14 -84.73 56.08 27.92
CA ILE A 14 -83.52 55.37 27.38
C ILE A 14 -82.85 56.20 26.28
N ALA A 15 -83.61 56.78 25.36
CA ALA A 15 -83.06 57.60 24.30
C ALA A 15 -82.41 58.93 24.81
N LEU A 16 -82.93 59.50 25.88
CA LEU A 16 -82.38 60.70 26.48
C LEU A 16 -81.19 60.42 27.41
N VAL A 17 -81.15 59.30 28.12
CA VAL A 17 -80.12 59.01 29.13
C VAL A 17 -78.93 58.27 28.59
N SER A 18 -79.17 57.35 27.59
CA SER A 18 -78.06 56.56 27.02
C SER A 18 -76.90 57.41 26.49
N PRO A 19 -77.11 58.56 25.81
CA PRO A 19 -76.00 59.40 25.33
C PRO A 19 -75.24 60.10 26.48
N LEU A 20 -75.82 60.15 27.65
CA LEU A 20 -75.24 60.80 28.88
C LEU A 20 -74.48 59.81 29.73
N ILE A 21 -74.63 58.53 29.49
CA ILE A 21 -73.87 57.52 30.18
C ILE A 21 -72.48 57.41 29.54
N VAL A 22 -71.51 58.02 30.12
CA VAL A 22 -70.09 57.92 29.75
C VAL A 22 -69.39 57.01 30.75
N PRO A 23 -68.40 56.26 30.26
CA PRO A 23 -67.56 55.43 31.13
C PRO A 23 -66.98 56.36 32.26
N ASN A 24 -67.18 55.99 33.53
CA ASN A 24 -66.64 56.74 34.67
C ASN A 24 -65.19 56.35 34.99
N SER A 25 -64.62 55.39 34.19
CA SER A 25 -63.21 55.08 34.27
C SER A 25 -62.65 55.13 32.86
N LEU A 26 -61.65 55.97 32.64
CA LEU A 26 -60.87 56.01 31.36
C LEU A 26 -59.79 54.98 31.42
N TYR A 27 -59.61 54.33 30.28
CA TYR A 27 -58.45 53.39 30.08
C TYR A 27 -57.15 54.20 30.25
N SER A 28 -56.35 53.83 31.22
CA SER A 28 -54.98 54.30 31.39
C SER A 28 -54.03 53.14 31.12
N GLU A 29 -53.25 53.27 30.12
CA GLU A 29 -52.27 52.25 29.70
C GLU A 29 -51.26 52.01 30.82
N GLU A 30 -50.80 53.07 31.46
CA GLU A 30 -49.85 53.04 32.59
C GLU A 30 -50.40 52.27 33.79
N GLN A 31 -51.64 52.60 34.22
CA GLN A 31 -52.27 51.90 35.34
C GLN A 31 -52.63 50.45 35.00
N THR A 32 -53.02 50.19 33.75
CA THR A 32 -53.33 48.84 33.30
C THR A 32 -52.08 47.97 33.29
N ASN A 33 -50.93 48.50 32.78
CA ASN A 33 -49.69 47.82 32.82
C ASN A 33 -49.14 47.58 34.22
N LEU A 34 -49.29 48.59 35.10
CA LEU A 34 -48.89 48.46 36.50
C LEU A 34 -49.77 47.42 37.26
N ALA A 35 -51.05 47.37 36.98
CA ALA A 35 -51.91 46.32 37.49
C ALA A 35 -51.61 44.93 36.95
N ARG A 36 -51.22 44.83 35.68
CA ARG A 36 -50.75 43.56 35.08
C ARG A 36 -49.45 43.10 35.69
N GLU A 37 -48.50 43.99 35.93
CA GLU A 37 -47.23 43.67 36.58
C GLU A 37 -47.45 43.23 38.05
N GLN A 38 -48.29 43.93 38.76
CA GLN A 38 -48.66 43.54 40.10
C GLN A 38 -49.41 42.20 40.20
N ALA A 39 -50.29 41.92 39.23
CA ALA A 39 -50.98 40.65 39.15
C ALA A 39 -49.97 39.50 38.74
N ARG A 40 -49.03 39.80 37.91
CA ARG A 40 -47.95 38.84 37.60
C ARG A 40 -47.03 38.54 38.78
N ALA A 41 -46.73 39.58 39.59
CA ALA A 41 -45.89 39.46 40.78
C ALA A 41 -46.56 38.66 41.93
N THR A 42 -47.90 38.61 41.94
CA THR A 42 -48.66 37.84 42.94
C THR A 42 -48.89 36.37 42.52
N ILE A 43 -48.59 35.98 41.28
CA ILE A 43 -48.68 34.58 40.84
C ILE A 43 -47.44 33.87 41.31
N GLU A 44 -47.53 32.90 42.18
CA GLU A 44 -46.40 32.01 42.52
C GLU A 44 -46.01 31.26 41.33
N PRO A 45 -44.68 31.25 41.00
CA PRO A 45 -44.18 30.47 39.88
C PRO A 45 -44.48 28.98 40.11
N ILE A 46 -44.97 28.29 39.04
CA ILE A 46 -45.20 26.88 39.10
C ILE A 46 -43.84 26.22 39.17
N SER A 47 -43.48 25.70 40.34
CA SER A 47 -42.22 24.97 40.50
C SER A 47 -42.45 23.46 40.32
N ARG A 48 -41.67 22.84 39.45
CA ARG A 48 -41.60 21.38 39.31
C ARG A 48 -40.41 20.87 40.12
N GLN A 49 -40.64 20.04 41.11
CA GLN A 49 -39.57 19.36 41.84
C GLN A 49 -39.20 18.07 41.11
N ILE A 50 -37.95 17.93 40.74
CA ILE A 50 -37.40 16.73 40.12
C ILE A 50 -36.55 16.02 41.18
N ILE A 51 -36.89 14.76 41.48
CA ILE A 51 -36.23 13.97 42.52
C ILE A 51 -35.03 13.23 41.90
N ALA A 52 -34.00 12.99 42.70
CA ALA A 52 -32.83 12.22 42.24
C ALA A 52 -33.24 10.82 41.72
N GLY A 53 -32.92 10.52 40.49
CA GLY A 53 -33.32 9.29 39.77
C GLY A 53 -34.60 9.42 38.92
N GLU A 54 -35.28 10.57 38.95
CA GLU A 54 -36.42 10.83 38.07
C GLU A 54 -35.96 11.03 36.61
N VAL A 55 -36.69 10.42 35.68
CA VAL A 55 -36.41 10.57 34.23
C VAL A 55 -37.04 11.84 33.71
N ILE A 56 -36.24 12.84 33.36
CA ILE A 56 -36.69 14.12 32.79
C ILE A 56 -37.31 13.91 31.40
N VAL A 57 -36.60 13.16 30.52
CA VAL A 57 -37.04 12.84 29.14
C VAL A 57 -36.77 11.38 28.84
N ARG A 58 -37.73 10.67 28.29
CA ARG A 58 -37.57 9.28 27.82
C ARG A 58 -37.08 9.23 26.37
N ARG A 59 -36.34 8.19 26.03
CA ARG A 59 -35.88 7.95 24.66
C ARG A 59 -37.09 7.87 23.70
N GLY A 60 -37.09 8.70 22.64
CA GLY A 60 -38.16 8.79 21.66
C GLY A 60 -39.27 9.79 22.01
N GLN A 61 -39.20 10.45 23.16
CA GLN A 61 -40.10 11.53 23.55
C GLN A 61 -39.66 12.86 22.92
N ILE A 62 -40.61 13.66 22.44
CA ILE A 62 -40.36 15.03 21.98
C ILE A 62 -39.99 15.88 23.18
N ILE A 63 -38.84 16.50 23.12
CA ILE A 63 -38.35 17.43 24.15
C ILE A 63 -39.19 18.71 24.09
N ARG A 64 -39.84 19.07 25.20
CA ARG A 64 -40.60 20.32 25.37
C ARG A 64 -39.69 21.38 25.96
N GLU A 65 -40.14 22.65 25.90
CA GLU A 65 -39.39 23.77 26.49
C GLU A 65 -39.11 23.57 27.99
N GLU A 66 -40.10 23.03 28.73
CA GLU A 66 -39.97 22.70 30.15
C GLU A 66 -38.90 21.63 30.44
N ASP A 67 -38.81 20.64 29.57
CA ASP A 67 -37.80 19.57 29.65
C ASP A 67 -36.42 20.13 29.35
N LEU A 68 -36.32 21.04 28.35
CA LEU A 68 -35.08 21.71 27.98
C LEU A 68 -34.55 22.61 29.10
N GLU A 69 -35.47 23.35 29.77
CA GLU A 69 -35.15 24.18 30.93
C GLU A 69 -34.62 23.31 32.09
N ALA A 70 -35.29 22.22 32.42
CA ALA A 70 -34.83 21.27 33.42
C ALA A 70 -33.46 20.69 33.10
N LEU A 71 -33.23 20.25 31.84
CA LEU A 71 -31.96 19.74 31.39
C LEU A 71 -30.82 20.77 31.47
N ASN A 72 -31.13 22.05 31.20
CA ASN A 72 -30.15 23.14 31.31
C ASN A 72 -29.82 23.46 32.79
N ILE A 73 -30.81 23.52 33.66
CA ILE A 73 -30.63 23.79 35.12
C ILE A 73 -29.76 22.70 35.75
N PHE A 74 -29.98 21.43 35.40
CA PHE A 74 -29.17 20.30 35.89
C PHE A 74 -27.84 20.12 35.14
N GLY A 75 -27.53 20.99 34.18
CA GLY A 75 -26.28 20.87 33.37
C GLY A 75 -26.21 19.63 32.48
N LEU A 76 -27.35 19.01 32.21
CA LEU A 76 -27.48 17.81 31.37
C LEU A 76 -27.60 18.16 29.87
N ALA A 77 -28.07 19.37 29.53
CA ALA A 77 -27.98 19.94 28.20
C ALA A 77 -26.71 20.81 28.13
N LYS A 78 -25.57 20.22 27.85
CA LYS A 78 -24.37 21.01 27.54
C LYS A 78 -24.56 21.63 26.17
N PRO A 79 -24.55 22.97 26.02
CA PRO A 79 -24.38 23.55 24.68
C PRO A 79 -23.06 23.03 24.13
N SER A 80 -23.10 22.44 22.92
CA SER A 80 -21.89 21.98 22.26
C SER A 80 -21.02 23.20 21.98
N ASN A 81 -20.02 23.45 22.83
CA ASN A 81 -19.07 24.51 22.63
C ASN A 81 -18.15 24.08 21.48
N GLN A 82 -18.31 24.70 20.33
CA GLN A 82 -17.49 24.37 19.13
C GLN A 82 -15.99 24.48 19.43
N THR A 83 -15.59 25.41 20.28
CA THR A 83 -14.20 25.60 20.71
C THR A 83 -13.65 24.36 21.41
N ASP A 84 -14.40 23.73 22.31
CA ASP A 84 -13.99 22.53 23.03
C ASP A 84 -13.83 21.34 22.05
N GLN A 85 -14.70 21.25 21.07
CA GLN A 85 -14.57 20.23 20.00
C GLN A 85 -13.31 20.43 19.16
N TYR A 86 -12.98 21.68 18.78
CA TYR A 86 -11.75 21.97 18.03
C TYR A 86 -10.51 21.64 18.87
N ILE A 87 -10.49 22.00 20.15
CA ILE A 87 -9.37 21.67 21.06
C ILE A 87 -9.20 20.17 21.18
N THR A 88 -10.28 19.42 21.41
CA THR A 88 -10.23 17.96 21.55
C THR A 88 -9.74 17.29 20.27
N ASN A 89 -10.22 17.74 19.11
CA ASN A 89 -9.74 17.26 17.81
C ASN A 89 -8.24 17.55 17.59
N ALA A 90 -7.80 18.76 17.95
CA ALA A 90 -6.39 19.16 17.81
C ALA A 90 -5.47 18.32 18.72
N ILE A 91 -5.89 18.05 19.96
CA ILE A 91 -5.15 17.16 20.88
C ILE A 91 -5.04 15.75 20.28
N MET A 92 -6.13 15.18 19.76
CA MET A 92 -6.12 13.85 19.16
C MET A 92 -5.16 13.80 17.96
N VAL A 93 -5.23 14.78 17.06
CA VAL A 93 -4.31 14.87 15.90
C VAL A 93 -2.86 15.03 16.39
N GLY A 94 -2.62 15.83 17.43
CA GLY A 94 -1.29 16.00 18.02
C GLY A 94 -0.70 14.70 18.57
N VAL A 95 -1.52 13.89 19.25
CA VAL A 95 -1.09 12.55 19.72
C VAL A 95 -0.72 11.64 18.56
N LEU A 96 -1.56 11.56 17.51
CA LEU A 96 -1.29 10.72 16.35
C LEU A 96 -0.06 11.21 15.56
N ALA A 97 0.13 12.52 15.43
CA ALA A 97 1.33 13.11 14.84
C ALA A 97 2.61 12.74 15.62
N THR A 98 2.54 12.79 16.95
CA THR A 98 3.66 12.37 17.81
C THR A 98 4.02 10.89 17.61
N LEU A 99 3.02 10.01 17.56
CA LEU A 99 3.22 8.59 17.26
C LEU A 99 3.85 8.38 15.88
N SER A 100 3.42 9.15 14.86
CA SER A 100 4.02 9.12 13.52
C SER A 100 5.51 9.51 13.56
N ILE A 101 5.84 10.62 14.22
CA ILE A 101 7.23 11.09 14.35
C ILE A 101 8.11 10.04 15.04
N LEU A 102 7.61 9.45 16.13
CA LEU A 102 8.32 8.39 16.86
C LEU A 102 8.53 7.14 16.00
N TYR A 103 7.54 6.74 15.21
CA TYR A 103 7.65 5.62 14.29
C TYR A 103 8.72 5.87 13.23
N PHE A 104 8.66 6.99 12.51
CA PHE A 104 9.63 7.31 11.46
C PHE A 104 11.04 7.52 12.00
N ASN A 105 11.21 8.15 13.16
CA ASN A 105 12.53 8.30 13.78
C ASN A 105 13.17 6.95 14.19
N ARG A 106 12.35 5.97 14.55
CA ARG A 106 12.85 4.63 14.92
C ARG A 106 13.16 3.75 13.71
N ARG A 107 12.43 3.92 12.61
CA ARG A 107 12.55 3.15 11.37
C ARG A 107 13.24 4.02 10.33
N GLN A 108 14.54 3.83 10.12
CA GLN A 108 15.33 4.56 9.11
C GLN A 108 15.24 3.86 7.74
N GLU A 109 14.05 3.40 7.32
CA GLU A 109 13.86 2.76 6.02
C GLU A 109 13.92 3.82 4.90
N GLN A 110 14.81 3.64 3.94
CA GLN A 110 15.04 4.59 2.83
C GLN A 110 13.77 4.84 1.99
N GLU A 111 12.87 3.86 1.87
CA GLU A 111 11.63 3.98 1.11
C GLU A 111 10.70 5.07 1.64
N PHE A 112 10.71 5.36 2.96
CA PHE A 112 9.92 6.42 3.56
C PHE A 112 10.51 7.83 3.37
N TYR A 113 11.74 7.95 2.89
CA TYR A 113 12.34 9.26 2.62
C TYR A 113 11.94 9.85 1.27
N ASN A 114 11.27 9.08 0.41
CA ASN A 114 10.77 9.61 -0.86
C ASN A 114 9.53 10.49 -0.61
N PRO A 115 9.64 11.83 -0.77
CA PRO A 115 8.54 12.75 -0.48
C PRO A 115 7.31 12.52 -1.37
N LYS A 116 7.51 11.99 -2.58
CA LYS A 116 6.42 11.64 -3.50
C LYS A 116 5.56 10.51 -2.94
N HIS A 117 6.20 9.47 -2.38
CA HIS A 117 5.49 8.34 -1.75
C HIS A 117 4.67 8.81 -0.55
N LEU A 118 5.29 9.57 0.36
CA LEU A 118 4.61 10.11 1.54
C LEU A 118 3.45 11.03 1.16
N ALA A 119 3.60 11.88 0.14
CA ALA A 119 2.54 12.75 -0.33
C ALA A 119 1.32 11.96 -0.85
N ILE A 120 1.56 10.90 -1.64
CA ILE A 120 0.49 10.05 -2.19
C ILE A 120 -0.25 9.32 -1.08
N ILE A 121 0.48 8.77 -0.10
CA ILE A 121 -0.10 8.09 1.07
C ILE A 121 -0.95 9.10 1.87
N ALA A 122 -0.41 10.30 2.13
CA ALA A 122 -1.11 11.35 2.87
C ALA A 122 -2.38 11.82 2.14
N ILE A 123 -2.31 12.04 0.83
CA ILE A 123 -3.48 12.41 0.02
C ILE A 123 -4.53 11.31 0.08
N THR A 124 -4.13 10.04 -0.08
CA THR A 124 -5.06 8.90 -0.01
C THR A 124 -5.68 8.78 1.38
N PHE A 125 -4.89 8.98 2.44
CA PHE A 125 -5.39 9.01 3.82
C PHE A 125 -6.45 10.09 4.02
N VAL A 126 -6.18 11.32 3.57
CA VAL A 126 -7.12 12.45 3.67
C VAL A 126 -8.39 12.18 2.86
N VAL A 127 -8.29 11.57 1.68
CA VAL A 127 -9.44 11.17 0.86
C VAL A 127 -10.29 10.12 1.60
N PHE A 128 -9.66 9.05 2.13
CA PHE A 128 -10.38 8.04 2.92
C PHE A 128 -11.01 8.62 4.17
N LEU A 129 -10.29 9.47 4.91
CA LEU A 129 -10.84 10.14 6.09
C LEU A 129 -11.99 11.08 5.72
N GLY A 130 -11.83 11.92 4.71
CA GLY A 130 -12.84 12.90 4.28
C GLY A 130 -14.11 12.23 3.76
N LEU A 131 -13.98 11.25 2.85
CA LEU A 131 -15.11 10.47 2.37
C LEU A 131 -15.80 9.71 3.50
N GLY A 132 -15.05 9.07 4.39
CA GLY A 132 -15.60 8.37 5.54
C GLY A 132 -16.36 9.32 6.47
N ARG A 133 -15.77 10.46 6.81
CA ARG A 133 -16.44 11.47 7.63
C ARG A 133 -17.72 12.00 6.98
N PHE A 134 -17.73 12.20 5.68
CA PHE A 134 -18.92 12.66 4.94
C PHE A 134 -20.00 11.57 4.83
N LEU A 135 -19.62 10.33 4.50
CA LEU A 135 -20.58 9.25 4.27
C LEU A 135 -21.17 8.66 5.57
N VAL A 136 -20.38 8.70 6.67
CA VAL A 136 -20.74 8.05 7.95
C VAL A 136 -21.62 8.94 8.85
N VAL A 137 -21.72 10.26 8.57
CA VAL A 137 -22.51 11.19 9.39
C VAL A 137 -24.00 10.83 9.34
N ASP A 138 -24.62 10.74 10.52
CA ASP A 138 -26.07 10.55 10.75
C ASP A 138 -26.68 9.32 10.05
N ARG A 139 -25.86 8.33 9.72
CA ARG A 139 -26.29 7.07 9.09
C ARG A 139 -26.02 5.87 9.98
N THR A 140 -26.98 4.95 10.06
CA THR A 140 -26.89 3.78 10.97
C THR A 140 -26.19 2.59 10.33
N VAL A 141 -26.32 2.37 9.02
CA VAL A 141 -25.80 1.20 8.28
C VAL A 141 -24.53 1.53 7.50
N VAL A 142 -24.45 2.73 6.90
CA VAL A 142 -23.34 3.13 6.03
C VAL A 142 -21.97 3.03 6.71
N PRO A 143 -21.80 3.33 8.03
CA PRO A 143 -20.54 3.12 8.73
C PRO A 143 -20.00 1.70 8.59
N TYR A 144 -20.89 0.70 8.61
CA TYR A 144 -20.56 -0.72 8.53
C TYR A 144 -20.37 -1.23 7.08
N LEU A 145 -20.65 -0.40 6.08
CA LEU A 145 -20.38 -0.68 4.66
C LEU A 145 -19.08 -0.01 4.16
N TYR A 146 -18.59 1.01 4.88
CA TYR A 146 -17.45 1.81 4.42
C TYR A 146 -16.14 1.00 4.48
N PRO A 147 -15.43 0.75 3.33
CA PRO A 147 -14.34 -0.22 3.23
C PRO A 147 -13.00 0.35 3.73
N VAL A 148 -12.94 0.70 5.03
CA VAL A 148 -11.74 1.28 5.67
C VAL A 148 -10.53 0.36 5.55
N ALA A 149 -10.75 -0.95 5.67
CA ALA A 149 -9.69 -1.95 5.65
C ALA A 149 -8.92 -1.98 4.33
N ALA A 150 -9.52 -1.52 3.21
CA ALA A 150 -8.86 -1.51 1.91
C ALA A 150 -7.51 -0.77 1.93
N PHE A 151 -7.46 0.37 2.60
CA PHE A 151 -6.24 1.17 2.66
C PHE A 151 -5.14 0.50 3.50
N GLY A 152 -5.49 -0.04 4.67
CA GLY A 152 -4.55 -0.79 5.51
C GLY A 152 -4.00 -2.03 4.82
N LEU A 153 -4.88 -2.82 4.17
CA LEU A 153 -4.49 -3.99 3.37
C LEU A 153 -3.49 -3.60 2.27
N THR A 154 -3.76 -2.51 1.54
CA THR A 154 -2.88 -2.03 0.48
C THR A 154 -1.50 -1.64 1.01
N LEU A 155 -1.45 -0.86 2.09
CA LEU A 155 -0.18 -0.42 2.67
C LEU A 155 0.62 -1.58 3.27
N SER A 156 -0.05 -2.60 3.82
CA SER A 156 0.62 -3.79 4.36
C SER A 156 1.28 -4.63 3.27
N ILE A 157 0.74 -4.61 2.04
CA ILE A 157 1.31 -5.34 0.89
C ILE A 157 2.47 -4.58 0.26
N ILE A 158 2.33 -3.24 0.12
CA ILE A 158 3.30 -2.41 -0.61
C ILE A 158 4.53 -2.11 0.26
N TYR A 159 4.33 -1.86 1.55
CA TYR A 159 5.40 -1.55 2.50
C TYR A 159 5.59 -2.70 3.49
N ASN A 160 4.90 -2.66 4.61
CA ASN A 160 4.96 -3.72 5.62
C ASN A 160 3.72 -3.70 6.52
N PHE A 161 3.52 -4.81 7.27
CA PHE A 161 2.42 -4.98 8.20
C PHE A 161 2.36 -3.88 9.27
N GLU A 162 3.51 -3.44 9.78
CA GLU A 162 3.59 -2.45 10.86
C GLU A 162 3.09 -1.08 10.40
N PHE A 163 3.51 -0.64 9.21
CA PHE A 163 3.06 0.62 8.63
C PHE A 163 1.57 0.59 8.29
N GLY A 164 1.09 -0.49 7.68
CA GLY A 164 -0.34 -0.71 7.44
C GLY A 164 -1.15 -0.65 8.72
N THR A 165 -0.64 -1.24 9.81
CA THR A 165 -1.28 -1.21 11.15
C THR A 165 -1.35 0.21 11.71
N LEU A 166 -0.25 0.96 11.66
CA LEU A 166 -0.18 2.34 12.16
C LEU A 166 -1.22 3.24 11.47
N ILE A 167 -1.26 3.20 10.15
CA ILE A 167 -2.18 4.02 9.35
C ILE A 167 -3.64 3.58 9.57
N SER A 168 -3.90 2.27 9.67
CA SER A 168 -5.23 1.74 9.97
C SER A 168 -5.72 2.15 11.35
N LEU A 169 -4.84 2.15 12.35
CA LEU A 169 -5.13 2.65 13.70
C LEU A 169 -5.55 4.12 13.65
N PHE A 170 -4.78 4.96 12.97
CA PHE A 170 -5.08 6.39 12.86
C PHE A 170 -6.42 6.63 12.16
N LEU A 171 -6.63 5.95 11.04
CA LEU A 171 -7.87 6.10 10.27
C LEU A 171 -9.08 5.62 11.09
N SER A 172 -8.97 4.48 11.79
CA SER A 172 -10.02 3.93 12.63
C SER A 172 -10.39 4.87 13.78
N ILE A 173 -9.40 5.42 14.49
CA ILE A 173 -9.61 6.38 15.57
C ILE A 173 -10.27 7.64 15.01
N LEU A 174 -9.71 8.25 13.98
CA LEU A 174 -10.20 9.51 13.43
C LEU A 174 -11.60 9.39 12.80
N LEU A 175 -11.96 8.25 12.22
CA LEU A 175 -13.29 8.01 11.68
C LEU A 175 -14.33 7.80 12.78
N ALA A 176 -13.98 7.11 13.87
CA ALA A 176 -14.88 6.81 14.97
C ALA A 176 -15.06 7.99 15.91
N PHE A 177 -14.03 8.81 16.08
CA PHE A 177 -13.97 9.89 17.06
C PHE A 177 -15.11 10.92 16.92
N GLY A 178 -15.79 11.24 18.01
CA GLY A 178 -16.93 12.15 18.05
C GLY A 178 -18.21 11.56 17.45
N LYS A 179 -18.30 10.23 17.26
CA LYS A 179 -19.50 9.56 16.73
C LYS A 179 -20.26 8.82 17.83
N ASN A 180 -21.56 8.60 17.60
CA ASN A 180 -22.31 7.67 18.43
C ASN A 180 -21.64 6.28 18.34
N ARG A 181 -21.36 5.67 19.51
CA ARG A 181 -20.71 4.34 19.61
C ARG A 181 -19.24 4.33 19.10
N GLU A 182 -18.47 5.32 19.50
CA GLU A 182 -17.05 5.47 19.11
C GLU A 182 -16.24 4.19 19.28
N ALA A 183 -16.33 3.54 20.44
CA ALA A 183 -15.57 2.32 20.74
C ALA A 183 -15.96 1.15 19.81
N GLU A 184 -17.25 0.98 19.52
CA GLU A 184 -17.72 -0.04 18.59
C GLU A 184 -17.17 0.20 17.19
N LEU A 185 -17.26 1.43 16.68
CA LEU A 185 -16.78 1.77 15.34
C LEU A 185 -15.25 1.69 15.24
N ALA A 186 -14.53 2.17 16.26
CA ALA A 186 -13.06 2.09 16.25
C ALA A 186 -12.59 0.64 16.20
N LEU A 187 -13.15 -0.24 17.01
CA LEU A 187 -12.81 -1.67 17.01
C LEU A 187 -13.32 -2.38 15.75
N PHE A 188 -14.48 -1.99 15.22
CA PHE A 188 -15.00 -2.52 13.96
C PHE A 188 -14.09 -2.19 12.77
N TYR A 189 -13.50 -1.00 12.72
CA TYR A 189 -12.56 -0.65 11.65
C TYR A 189 -11.17 -1.26 11.86
N LEU A 190 -10.69 -1.33 13.11
CA LEU A 190 -9.33 -1.76 13.40
C LEU A 190 -9.15 -3.29 13.39
N LEU A 191 -9.92 -4.04 14.20
CA LEU A 191 -9.69 -5.47 14.42
C LEU A 191 -9.86 -6.29 13.13
N PRO A 192 -10.94 -6.12 12.32
CA PRO A 192 -11.08 -6.80 11.06
C PRO A 192 -9.94 -6.48 10.07
N THR A 193 -9.47 -5.21 10.06
CA THR A 193 -8.36 -4.79 9.20
C THR A 193 -7.06 -5.51 9.58
N LEU A 194 -6.74 -5.60 10.88
CA LEU A 194 -5.55 -6.31 11.37
C LEU A 194 -5.55 -7.77 10.95
N VAL A 195 -6.67 -8.47 11.14
CA VAL A 195 -6.78 -9.88 10.76
C VAL A 195 -6.77 -10.05 9.24
N GLY A 196 -7.39 -9.13 8.51
CA GLY A 196 -7.30 -9.08 7.05
C GLY A 196 -5.85 -8.95 6.57
N MET A 197 -5.05 -8.06 7.17
CA MET A 197 -3.63 -7.90 6.85
C MET A 197 -2.80 -9.15 7.18
N LEU A 198 -3.11 -9.84 8.28
CA LEU A 198 -2.44 -11.10 8.63
C LEU A 198 -2.77 -12.22 7.63
N THR A 199 -3.99 -12.24 7.09
CA THR A 199 -4.44 -13.30 6.17
C THR A 199 -4.04 -13.07 4.72
N ILE A 200 -3.88 -11.80 4.29
CA ILE A 200 -3.53 -11.47 2.90
C ILE A 200 -2.08 -11.86 2.56
N GLY A 201 -1.19 -11.80 3.54
CA GLY A 201 0.23 -12.15 3.39
C GLY A 201 0.91 -11.35 2.26
N ARG A 202 1.64 -12.06 1.37
CA ARG A 202 2.33 -11.43 0.21
C ARG A 202 1.42 -11.21 -1.00
N ALA A 203 0.13 -11.39 -0.90
CA ALA A 203 -0.87 -11.15 -1.97
C ALA A 203 -0.49 -11.73 -3.34
N ARG A 204 -0.01 -12.98 -3.38
CA ARG A 204 0.48 -13.64 -4.61
C ARG A 204 -0.60 -13.96 -5.64
N HIS A 205 -1.86 -14.01 -5.23
CA HIS A 205 -2.99 -14.37 -6.07
C HIS A 205 -4.18 -13.45 -5.79
N ILE A 206 -5.01 -13.21 -6.79
CA ILE A 206 -6.27 -12.46 -6.63
C ILE A 206 -7.14 -13.07 -5.54
N GLY A 207 -7.14 -14.41 -5.43
CA GLY A 207 -7.84 -15.13 -4.36
C GLY A 207 -7.43 -14.73 -2.95
N SER A 208 -6.19 -14.25 -2.73
CA SER A 208 -5.73 -13.74 -1.42
C SER A 208 -6.52 -12.49 -0.99
N PHE A 209 -6.86 -11.60 -1.93
CA PHE A 209 -7.66 -10.40 -1.65
C PHE A 209 -9.10 -10.74 -1.30
N ILE A 210 -9.71 -11.67 -2.05
CA ILE A 210 -11.08 -12.14 -1.80
C ILE A 210 -11.14 -12.88 -0.45
N GLY A 211 -10.18 -13.77 -0.20
CA GLY A 211 -10.09 -14.53 1.06
C GLY A 211 -9.87 -13.62 2.27
N SER A 212 -8.95 -12.66 2.17
CA SER A 212 -8.72 -11.66 3.21
C SER A 212 -9.95 -10.79 3.43
N GLY A 213 -10.60 -10.33 2.36
CA GLY A 213 -11.85 -9.56 2.44
C GLY A 213 -12.97 -10.36 3.14
N PHE A 214 -13.12 -11.65 2.82
CA PHE A 214 -14.09 -12.52 3.47
C PHE A 214 -13.81 -12.66 4.98
N VAL A 215 -12.56 -12.92 5.37
CA VAL A 215 -12.15 -13.01 6.78
C VAL A 215 -12.35 -11.68 7.51
N THR A 216 -12.02 -10.56 6.87
CA THR A 216 -12.29 -9.21 7.39
C THR A 216 -13.79 -9.02 7.66
N GLY A 217 -14.64 -9.43 6.70
CA GLY A 217 -16.09 -9.36 6.86
C GLY A 217 -16.61 -10.23 8.01
N LEU A 218 -16.13 -11.48 8.12
CA LEU A 218 -16.51 -12.39 9.21
C LEU A 218 -16.14 -11.82 10.59
N LEU A 219 -14.94 -11.24 10.73
CA LEU A 219 -14.57 -10.63 11.99
C LEU A 219 -15.35 -9.35 12.28
N GLY A 220 -15.67 -8.56 11.25
CA GLY A 220 -16.59 -7.42 11.37
C GLY A 220 -17.96 -7.84 11.90
N MET A 221 -18.52 -8.93 11.39
CA MET A 221 -19.77 -9.53 11.91
C MET A 221 -19.63 -9.89 13.39
N ALA A 222 -18.52 -10.53 13.79
CA ALA A 222 -18.28 -10.90 15.18
C ALA A 222 -18.18 -9.67 16.10
N VAL A 223 -17.49 -8.62 15.68
CA VAL A 223 -17.40 -7.35 16.44
C VAL A 223 -18.79 -6.73 16.61
N VAL A 224 -19.57 -6.61 15.53
CA VAL A 224 -20.94 -6.07 15.59
C VAL A 224 -21.81 -6.92 16.53
N ALA A 225 -21.76 -8.24 16.40
CA ALA A 225 -22.51 -9.13 17.28
C ALA A 225 -22.11 -8.96 18.76
N ALA A 226 -20.81 -8.86 19.06
CA ALA A 226 -20.32 -8.68 20.43
C ALA A 226 -20.85 -7.40 21.09
N PHE A 227 -20.96 -6.32 20.33
CA PHE A 227 -21.49 -5.04 20.86
C PHE A 227 -23.01 -4.95 20.89
N ARG A 228 -23.70 -5.70 20.02
CA ARG A 228 -25.15 -5.56 19.83
C ARG A 228 -25.99 -6.63 20.50
N LEU A 229 -25.51 -7.87 20.64
CA LEU A 229 -26.29 -8.96 21.26
C LEU A 229 -26.61 -8.69 22.72
N GLY A 230 -25.78 -7.95 23.45
CA GLY A 230 -26.01 -7.55 24.84
C GLY A 230 -26.89 -6.32 25.01
N ASP A 231 -27.23 -5.60 23.95
CA ASP A 231 -28.06 -4.39 24.01
C ASP A 231 -29.54 -4.77 24.00
N VAL A 232 -30.25 -4.46 25.09
CA VAL A 232 -31.67 -4.78 25.28
C VAL A 232 -32.57 -4.21 24.18
N TYR A 233 -32.14 -3.18 23.50
CA TYR A 233 -32.88 -2.48 22.44
C TYR A 233 -32.54 -2.91 21.02
N THR A 234 -31.67 -3.95 20.84
CA THR A 234 -31.31 -4.41 19.51
C THR A 234 -32.41 -5.29 18.93
N ASP A 235 -33.03 -4.86 17.83
CA ASP A 235 -33.93 -5.69 17.06
C ASP A 235 -33.14 -6.67 16.16
N MET A 236 -33.71 -7.84 15.87
CA MET A 236 -33.05 -8.87 15.06
C MET A 236 -32.90 -8.47 13.59
N VAL A 237 -33.77 -7.61 13.06
CA VAL A 237 -33.69 -7.11 11.68
C VAL A 237 -32.54 -6.11 11.57
N GLY A 238 -32.41 -5.18 12.52
CA GLY A 238 -31.29 -4.26 12.58
C GLY A 238 -29.96 -4.98 12.74
N LEU A 239 -29.87 -5.98 13.63
CA LEU A 239 -28.67 -6.79 13.80
C LEU A 239 -28.29 -7.53 12.52
N SER A 240 -29.25 -8.24 11.89
CA SER A 240 -28.98 -8.97 10.65
C SER A 240 -28.52 -8.05 9.51
N THR A 241 -29.10 -6.85 9.42
CA THR A 241 -28.68 -5.82 8.45
C THR A 241 -27.22 -5.40 8.66
N LEU A 242 -26.80 -5.14 9.89
CA LEU A 242 -25.43 -4.76 10.21
C LEU A 242 -24.43 -5.91 10.00
N VAL A 243 -24.83 -7.15 10.31
CA VAL A 243 -24.05 -8.36 10.06
C VAL A 243 -23.81 -8.56 8.56
N ILE A 244 -24.84 -8.43 7.73
CA ILE A 244 -24.71 -8.49 6.27
C ILE A 244 -23.84 -7.33 5.76
N ALA A 245 -24.09 -6.12 6.24
CA ALA A 245 -23.29 -4.95 5.88
C ALA A 245 -21.79 -5.16 6.18
N SER A 246 -21.47 -5.79 7.32
CA SER A 246 -20.08 -6.11 7.70
C SER A 246 -19.41 -7.09 6.74
N LEU A 247 -20.15 -8.12 6.29
CA LEU A 247 -19.64 -9.06 5.30
C LEU A 247 -19.38 -8.38 3.95
N VAL A 248 -20.33 -7.57 3.51
CA VAL A 248 -20.18 -6.76 2.27
C VAL A 248 -18.99 -5.80 2.40
N ASN A 249 -18.82 -5.13 3.55
CA ASN A 249 -17.65 -4.28 3.83
C ASN A 249 -16.33 -5.01 3.62
N GLY A 250 -16.21 -6.21 4.18
CA GLY A 250 -14.98 -6.99 4.04
C GLY A 250 -14.67 -7.34 2.58
N LEU A 251 -15.67 -7.81 1.82
CA LEU A 251 -15.51 -8.12 0.39
C LEU A 251 -15.18 -6.87 -0.43
N LEU A 252 -15.85 -5.76 -0.17
CA LEU A 252 -15.51 -4.46 -0.77
C LEU A 252 -14.08 -4.05 -0.42
N SER A 253 -13.66 -4.21 0.85
CA SER A 253 -12.31 -3.87 1.28
C SER A 253 -11.24 -4.67 0.55
N GLY A 254 -11.43 -5.98 0.38
CA GLY A 254 -10.53 -6.81 -0.42
C GLY A 254 -10.47 -6.38 -1.89
N SER A 255 -11.63 -6.09 -2.50
CA SER A 255 -11.73 -5.65 -3.89
C SER A 255 -11.07 -4.27 -4.10
N PHE A 256 -11.33 -3.33 -3.21
CA PHE A 256 -10.70 -2.00 -3.26
C PHE A 256 -9.19 -2.07 -2.97
N ALA A 257 -8.73 -2.97 -2.08
CA ALA A 257 -7.31 -3.17 -1.85
C ALA A 257 -6.59 -3.65 -3.11
N LEU A 258 -7.18 -4.57 -3.86
CA LEU A 258 -6.63 -5.01 -5.16
C LEU A 258 -6.53 -3.84 -6.15
N LEU A 259 -7.57 -3.01 -6.26
CA LEU A 259 -7.58 -1.84 -7.14
C LEU A 259 -6.53 -0.79 -6.71
N LEU A 260 -6.49 -0.46 -5.42
CA LEU A 260 -5.54 0.50 -4.86
C LEU A 260 -4.10 0.03 -5.01
N GLN A 261 -3.82 -1.27 -4.80
CA GLN A 261 -2.50 -1.84 -5.02
C GLN A 261 -2.04 -1.63 -6.46
N PHE A 262 -2.93 -1.87 -7.44
CA PHE A 262 -2.61 -1.65 -8.86
C PHE A 262 -2.30 -0.17 -9.14
N ILE A 263 -3.13 0.75 -8.64
CA ILE A 263 -2.92 2.19 -8.79
C ILE A 263 -1.60 2.62 -8.14
N PHE A 264 -1.34 2.19 -6.90
CA PHE A 264 -0.13 2.56 -6.17
C PHE A 264 1.12 2.01 -6.84
N ALA A 265 1.09 0.76 -7.33
CA ALA A 265 2.19 0.18 -8.08
C ALA A 265 2.60 1.05 -9.28
N GLN A 266 1.60 1.54 -10.04
CA GLN A 266 1.83 2.40 -11.20
C GLN A 266 2.33 3.80 -10.81
N VAL A 267 1.74 4.41 -9.80
CA VAL A 267 2.03 5.81 -9.42
C VAL A 267 3.34 5.92 -8.62
N LEU A 268 3.62 4.94 -7.78
CA LEU A 268 4.85 4.89 -6.95
C LEU A 268 6.02 4.17 -7.65
N ASP A 269 5.76 3.52 -8.78
CA ASP A 269 6.73 2.70 -9.51
C ASP A 269 7.35 1.59 -8.64
N ILE A 270 6.54 0.99 -7.76
CA ILE A 270 6.91 -0.14 -6.90
C ILE A 270 6.39 -1.43 -7.52
N PRO A 271 7.25 -2.38 -7.91
CA PRO A 271 6.80 -3.65 -8.48
C PRO A 271 6.08 -4.49 -7.43
N THR A 272 4.79 -4.76 -7.66
CA THR A 272 4.02 -5.66 -6.80
C THR A 272 4.25 -7.12 -7.18
N THR A 273 4.00 -8.03 -6.25
CA THR A 273 4.10 -9.47 -6.49
C THR A 273 3.26 -9.92 -7.70
N LEU A 274 2.04 -9.39 -7.85
CA LEU A 274 1.17 -9.70 -8.99
C LEU A 274 1.76 -9.21 -10.31
N GLN A 275 2.31 -8.01 -10.34
CA GLN A 275 2.97 -7.45 -11.53
C GLN A 275 4.22 -8.25 -11.90
N LEU A 276 5.06 -8.62 -10.93
CA LEU A 276 6.24 -9.44 -11.17
C LEU A 276 5.87 -10.82 -11.74
N ILE A 277 4.83 -11.47 -11.22
CA ILE A 277 4.32 -12.73 -11.76
C ILE A 277 3.83 -12.57 -13.21
N ASP A 278 3.10 -11.50 -13.48
CA ASP A 278 2.56 -11.24 -14.83
C ASP A 278 3.67 -11.02 -15.85
N ILE A 279 4.66 -10.16 -15.57
CA ILE A 279 5.77 -9.91 -16.50
C ILE A 279 6.74 -11.10 -16.61
N SER A 280 6.79 -12.02 -15.64
CA SER A 280 7.64 -13.22 -15.70
C SER A 280 7.07 -14.35 -16.55
N ARG A 281 5.86 -14.20 -17.06
CA ARG A 281 5.21 -15.23 -17.90
C ARG A 281 5.98 -15.41 -19.22
N PRO A 282 6.16 -16.65 -19.68
CA PRO A 282 6.87 -16.90 -20.93
C PRO A 282 6.24 -16.24 -22.17
N ASP A 283 4.92 -15.93 -22.11
CA ASP A 283 4.20 -15.24 -23.19
C ASP A 283 4.34 -13.70 -23.14
N HIS A 284 5.09 -13.14 -22.18
CA HIS A 284 5.37 -11.71 -22.14
C HIS A 284 6.08 -11.24 -23.42
N PRO A 285 5.61 -10.16 -24.08
CA PRO A 285 6.11 -9.76 -25.40
C PRO A 285 7.63 -9.58 -25.49
N LEU A 286 8.26 -9.02 -24.45
CA LEU A 286 9.72 -8.84 -24.44
C LEU A 286 10.45 -10.18 -24.27
N LEU A 287 9.95 -11.11 -23.46
CA LEU A 287 10.56 -12.47 -23.35
C LEU A 287 10.44 -13.22 -24.67
N GLN A 288 9.32 -13.12 -25.37
CA GLN A 288 9.15 -13.66 -26.71
C GLN A 288 10.10 -13.01 -27.73
N TYR A 289 10.31 -11.69 -27.64
CA TYR A 289 11.28 -11.00 -28.49
C TYR A 289 12.71 -11.52 -28.27
N ILE A 290 13.13 -11.71 -27.00
CA ILE A 290 14.44 -12.28 -26.67
C ILE A 290 14.54 -13.72 -27.20
N LEU A 291 13.52 -14.56 -26.96
CA LEU A 291 13.50 -15.95 -27.37
C LEU A 291 13.63 -16.11 -28.91
N GLN A 292 12.97 -15.24 -29.68
CA GLN A 292 12.99 -15.29 -31.15
C GLN A 292 14.31 -14.78 -31.75
N ASN A 293 14.93 -13.75 -31.16
CA ASN A 293 16.11 -13.09 -31.72
C ASN A 293 17.43 -13.57 -31.10
N ALA A 294 17.43 -13.90 -29.81
CA ALA A 294 18.60 -14.31 -29.01
C ALA A 294 18.29 -15.53 -28.13
N PRO A 295 18.00 -16.71 -28.72
CA PRO A 295 17.58 -17.89 -27.97
C PRO A 295 18.63 -18.38 -26.96
N GLY A 296 19.92 -18.22 -27.28
CA GLY A 296 21.01 -18.54 -26.35
C GLY A 296 21.02 -17.67 -25.12
N SER A 297 20.85 -16.36 -25.29
CA SER A 297 20.73 -15.40 -24.17
C SER A 297 19.46 -15.66 -23.34
N TYR A 298 18.34 -16.05 -23.98
CA TYR A 298 17.14 -16.46 -23.25
C TYR A 298 17.39 -17.68 -22.34
N GLN A 299 18.08 -18.72 -22.84
CA GLN A 299 18.42 -19.91 -22.06
C GLN A 299 19.40 -19.59 -20.93
N HIS A 300 20.40 -18.74 -21.19
CA HIS A 300 21.31 -18.23 -20.18
C HIS A 300 20.54 -17.49 -19.05
N SER A 301 19.67 -16.57 -19.41
CA SER A 301 18.87 -15.83 -18.43
C SER A 301 17.99 -16.74 -17.55
N LEU A 302 17.49 -17.86 -18.08
CA LEU A 302 16.75 -18.86 -17.28
C LEU A 302 17.65 -19.55 -16.24
N LEU A 303 18.88 -19.90 -16.62
CA LEU A 303 19.85 -20.54 -15.71
C LEU A 303 20.29 -19.54 -14.62
N VAL A 304 20.64 -18.33 -15.02
CA VAL A 304 20.99 -17.24 -14.09
C VAL A 304 19.82 -16.93 -13.14
N ALA A 305 18.58 -16.88 -13.65
CA ALA A 305 17.40 -16.67 -12.82
C ALA A 305 17.22 -17.76 -11.76
N ASN A 306 17.54 -19.03 -12.10
CA ASN A 306 17.49 -20.11 -11.13
C ASN A 306 18.57 -19.97 -10.05
N LEU A 307 19.82 -19.67 -10.44
CA LEU A 307 20.91 -19.38 -9.49
C LEU A 307 20.54 -18.25 -8.53
N CYS A 308 20.09 -17.15 -9.09
CA CYS A 308 19.65 -15.96 -8.34
C CYS A 308 18.53 -16.26 -7.35
N GLU A 309 17.51 -16.99 -7.78
CA GLU A 309 16.36 -17.32 -6.93
C GLU A 309 16.76 -18.18 -5.73
N GLN A 310 17.64 -19.19 -5.93
CA GLN A 310 18.10 -20.04 -4.84
C GLN A 310 18.98 -19.26 -3.85
N ALA A 311 19.93 -18.47 -4.34
CA ALA A 311 20.81 -17.66 -3.52
C ALA A 311 20.04 -16.59 -2.72
N ALA A 312 19.11 -15.90 -3.36
CA ALA A 312 18.25 -14.92 -2.69
C ALA A 312 17.43 -15.58 -1.57
N GLY A 313 16.91 -16.80 -1.81
CA GLY A 313 16.20 -17.56 -0.80
C GLY A 313 17.07 -17.92 0.40
N ALA A 314 18.32 -18.25 0.19
CA ALA A 314 19.26 -18.65 1.24
C ALA A 314 19.65 -17.49 2.17
N ILE A 315 19.72 -16.24 1.63
CA ILE A 315 20.09 -15.06 2.43
C ILE A 315 18.89 -14.16 2.80
N GLY A 316 17.65 -14.57 2.47
CA GLY A 316 16.43 -13.80 2.80
C GLY A 316 16.19 -12.57 1.92
N ALA A 317 16.79 -12.49 0.72
CA ALA A 317 16.50 -11.47 -0.29
C ALA A 317 15.21 -11.77 -1.07
N ASP A 318 14.74 -10.85 -1.94
CA ASP A 318 13.50 -11.04 -2.68
C ASP A 318 13.70 -11.99 -3.87
N ARG A 319 13.27 -13.25 -3.67
CA ARG A 319 13.38 -14.34 -4.64
C ARG A 319 12.65 -14.05 -5.95
N LEU A 320 11.46 -13.45 -5.89
CA LEU A 320 10.67 -13.21 -7.08
C LEU A 320 11.22 -12.03 -7.88
N LEU A 321 11.56 -10.95 -7.21
CA LEU A 321 12.14 -9.76 -7.83
C LEU A 321 13.42 -10.12 -8.59
N ILE A 322 14.36 -10.80 -7.93
CA ILE A 322 15.63 -11.17 -8.57
C ILE A 322 15.45 -12.16 -9.71
N ARG A 323 14.56 -13.14 -9.56
CA ARG A 323 14.24 -14.07 -10.65
C ARG A 323 13.76 -13.32 -11.89
N VAL A 324 12.84 -12.37 -11.70
CA VAL A 324 12.31 -11.57 -12.81
C VAL A 324 13.38 -10.63 -13.38
N GLY A 325 14.16 -9.97 -12.52
CA GLY A 325 15.30 -9.15 -12.97
C GLY A 325 16.28 -9.94 -13.82
N ALA A 326 16.63 -11.15 -13.40
CA ALA A 326 17.52 -12.05 -14.14
C ALA A 326 16.94 -12.51 -15.49
N LEU A 327 15.61 -12.65 -15.63
CA LEU A 327 15.01 -13.00 -16.93
C LEU A 327 15.20 -11.89 -17.98
N PHE A 328 15.35 -10.65 -17.57
CA PHE A 328 15.40 -9.49 -18.46
C PHE A 328 16.78 -8.82 -18.53
N HIS A 329 17.75 -9.18 -17.68
CA HIS A 329 19.01 -8.44 -17.54
C HIS A 329 19.74 -8.25 -18.85
N ASP A 330 19.69 -9.27 -19.70
CA ASP A 330 20.38 -9.37 -20.99
C ASP A 330 19.47 -9.10 -22.21
N CYS A 331 18.29 -8.51 -22.02
CA CYS A 331 17.33 -8.33 -23.10
C CYS A 331 17.86 -7.50 -24.29
N GLY A 332 18.84 -6.62 -24.06
CA GLY A 332 19.47 -5.82 -25.11
C GLY A 332 20.29 -6.61 -26.10
N LYS A 333 20.79 -7.80 -25.75
CA LYS A 333 21.51 -8.70 -26.66
C LYS A 333 20.65 -9.12 -27.86
N ALA A 334 19.33 -9.07 -27.73
CA ALA A 334 18.39 -9.38 -28.80
C ALA A 334 18.45 -8.40 -29.99
N ASN A 335 19.05 -7.21 -29.83
CA ASN A 335 19.27 -6.28 -30.94
C ASN A 335 20.43 -6.69 -31.87
N ASN A 336 21.51 -7.27 -31.30
CA ASN A 336 22.71 -7.67 -32.03
C ASN A 336 23.19 -9.05 -31.55
N PRO A 337 22.41 -10.13 -31.71
CA PRO A 337 22.66 -11.41 -31.06
C PRO A 337 23.97 -12.09 -31.52
N GLN A 338 24.42 -11.84 -32.76
CA GLN A 338 25.62 -12.44 -33.33
C GLN A 338 26.94 -12.06 -32.61
N PHE A 339 26.92 -10.96 -31.83
CA PHE A 339 28.09 -10.54 -31.07
C PHE A 339 28.23 -11.24 -29.71
N PHE A 340 27.29 -12.11 -29.36
CA PHE A 340 27.28 -12.83 -28.08
C PHE A 340 27.44 -14.32 -28.32
N VAL A 341 28.49 -14.92 -27.74
CA VAL A 341 28.94 -16.30 -27.97
C VAL A 341 27.82 -17.34 -27.81
N GLU A 342 26.92 -17.12 -26.85
CA GLU A 342 25.77 -17.99 -26.57
C GLU A 342 24.75 -18.06 -27.73
N ASN A 343 24.75 -17.06 -28.64
CA ASN A 343 23.87 -17.03 -29.81
C ASN A 343 24.56 -17.39 -31.10
N GLN A 344 25.90 -17.58 -31.08
CA GLN A 344 26.65 -17.94 -32.27
C GLN A 344 26.41 -19.40 -32.65
N ILE A 345 26.35 -19.66 -33.95
CA ILE A 345 26.26 -21.02 -34.51
C ILE A 345 27.70 -21.52 -34.70
N LYS A 346 28.01 -22.71 -34.15
CA LYS A 346 29.32 -23.36 -34.37
C LYS A 346 29.65 -23.36 -35.86
N ASP A 347 30.90 -23.04 -36.19
CA ASP A 347 31.46 -23.00 -37.57
C ASP A 347 31.06 -21.76 -38.42
N LYS A 348 30.51 -20.69 -37.84
CA LYS A 348 30.43 -19.40 -38.53
C LYS A 348 31.55 -18.47 -38.05
N ILE A 349 31.98 -17.55 -38.97
CA ILE A 349 32.98 -16.50 -38.69
C ILE A 349 32.53 -15.73 -37.45
N ASP A 350 33.43 -15.54 -36.48
CA ASP A 350 33.15 -14.73 -35.29
C ASP A 350 32.90 -13.29 -35.74
N ALA A 351 31.77 -12.71 -35.31
CA ALA A 351 31.41 -11.34 -35.64
C ALA A 351 32.42 -10.29 -35.09
N HIS A 352 33.32 -10.72 -34.22
CA HIS A 352 34.38 -9.88 -33.65
C HIS A 352 35.68 -9.89 -34.44
N ASP A 353 35.93 -10.91 -35.32
CA ASP A 353 37.21 -11.10 -36.02
C ASP A 353 37.60 -9.94 -36.94
N ASP A 354 36.62 -9.23 -37.50
CA ASP A 354 36.82 -8.10 -38.41
C ASP A 354 36.79 -6.70 -37.70
N LEU A 355 36.61 -6.67 -36.37
CA LEU A 355 36.50 -5.43 -35.62
C LEU A 355 37.79 -5.13 -34.81
N ASP A 356 38.12 -3.83 -34.69
CA ASP A 356 39.11 -3.44 -33.72
C ASP A 356 38.58 -3.66 -32.29
N PRO A 357 39.48 -3.93 -31.31
CA PRO A 357 39.06 -4.29 -29.94
C PRO A 357 38.16 -3.24 -29.23
N ALA A 358 38.38 -1.95 -29.52
CA ALA A 358 37.57 -0.89 -28.88
C ALA A 358 36.15 -0.85 -29.47
N THR A 359 36.00 -1.03 -30.80
CA THR A 359 34.69 -1.12 -31.44
C THR A 359 33.95 -2.40 -31.01
N ALA A 360 34.66 -3.52 -30.86
CA ALA A 360 34.08 -4.76 -30.35
C ALA A 360 33.57 -4.57 -28.90
N ALA A 361 34.38 -3.94 -28.03
CA ALA A 361 33.98 -3.62 -26.66
C ALA A 361 32.77 -2.71 -26.61
N ALA A 362 32.76 -1.62 -27.41
CA ALA A 362 31.62 -0.70 -27.48
C ALA A 362 30.33 -1.42 -27.91
N THR A 363 30.41 -2.34 -28.87
CA THR A 363 29.26 -3.13 -29.32
C THR A 363 28.74 -4.07 -28.24
N ILE A 364 29.65 -4.67 -27.47
CA ILE A 364 29.27 -5.51 -26.31
C ILE A 364 28.61 -4.67 -25.24
N ILE A 365 29.24 -3.54 -24.83
CA ILE A 365 28.73 -2.66 -23.78
C ILE A 365 27.33 -2.09 -24.14
N GLN A 366 27.08 -1.86 -25.44
CA GLN A 366 25.84 -1.29 -25.96
C GLN A 366 24.59 -2.10 -25.58
N HIS A 367 24.69 -3.42 -25.27
CA HIS A 367 23.51 -4.19 -24.88
C HIS A 367 22.83 -3.66 -23.61
N VAL A 368 23.58 -3.01 -22.70
CA VAL A 368 23.01 -2.43 -21.46
C VAL A 368 22.07 -1.26 -21.78
N PRO A 369 22.50 -0.17 -22.47
CA PRO A 369 21.58 0.88 -22.87
C PRO A 369 20.46 0.40 -23.78
N ASP A 370 20.71 -0.53 -24.69
CA ASP A 370 19.68 -1.14 -25.56
C ASP A 370 18.64 -1.90 -24.73
N GLY A 371 19.10 -2.66 -23.73
CA GLY A 371 18.22 -3.35 -22.79
C GLY A 371 17.33 -2.39 -22.01
N VAL A 372 17.90 -1.28 -21.52
CA VAL A 372 17.13 -0.21 -20.85
C VAL A 372 16.09 0.39 -21.80
N ALA A 373 16.43 0.62 -23.06
CA ALA A 373 15.49 1.15 -24.06
C ALA A 373 14.34 0.16 -24.33
N LEU A 374 14.65 -1.13 -24.46
CA LEU A 374 13.64 -2.19 -24.62
C LEU A 374 12.75 -2.30 -23.39
N ALA A 375 13.32 -2.35 -22.19
CA ALA A 375 12.55 -2.42 -20.95
C ALA A 375 11.56 -1.26 -20.80
N LYS A 376 11.98 -0.02 -21.13
CA LYS A 376 11.09 1.15 -21.15
C LYS A 376 10.01 1.03 -22.24
N LYS A 377 10.34 0.57 -23.43
CA LYS A 377 9.39 0.35 -24.53
C LYS A 377 8.29 -0.63 -24.13
N TYR A 378 8.67 -1.69 -23.42
CA TYR A 378 7.73 -2.71 -22.92
C TYR A 378 7.17 -2.41 -21.52
N ARG A 379 7.43 -1.21 -20.98
CA ARG A 379 6.89 -0.69 -19.69
C ARG A 379 7.20 -1.58 -18.49
N LEU A 380 8.43 -2.12 -18.45
CA LEU A 380 8.90 -2.80 -17.25
C LEU A 380 9.08 -1.80 -16.10
N PRO A 381 8.84 -2.21 -14.84
CA PRO A 381 9.10 -1.38 -13.66
C PRO A 381 10.56 -0.91 -13.61
N SER A 382 10.80 0.28 -13.04
CA SER A 382 12.15 0.84 -12.91
C SER A 382 13.09 -0.11 -12.16
N ARG A 383 12.58 -0.81 -11.15
CA ARG A 383 13.35 -1.79 -10.39
C ARG A 383 13.88 -2.95 -11.25
N ILE A 384 13.17 -3.36 -12.30
CA ILE A 384 13.68 -4.35 -13.28
C ILE A 384 14.71 -3.71 -14.20
N ILE A 385 14.56 -2.43 -14.53
CA ILE A 385 15.56 -1.68 -15.31
C ILE A 385 16.89 -1.56 -14.57
N ASP A 386 16.86 -1.46 -13.22
CA ASP A 386 18.08 -1.44 -12.40
C ASP A 386 18.90 -2.73 -12.57
N PHE A 387 18.26 -3.91 -12.63
CA PHE A 387 18.95 -5.15 -12.92
C PHE A 387 19.69 -5.12 -14.27
N ILE A 388 19.09 -4.50 -15.30
CA ILE A 388 19.72 -4.35 -16.62
C ILE A 388 20.92 -3.40 -16.56
N ARG A 389 20.83 -2.32 -15.79
CA ARG A 389 21.92 -1.33 -15.68
C ARG A 389 23.10 -1.81 -14.86
N GLU A 390 22.83 -2.53 -13.78
CA GLU A 390 23.77 -2.79 -12.69
C GLU A 390 24.52 -4.11 -12.83
N HIS A 391 24.01 -5.07 -13.67
CA HIS A 391 24.55 -6.42 -13.68
C HIS A 391 26.01 -6.54 -14.11
N HIS A 392 26.55 -5.56 -14.84
CA HIS A 392 27.99 -5.49 -15.15
C HIS A 392 28.73 -4.42 -14.34
N GLY A 393 28.01 -3.57 -13.58
CA GLY A 393 28.62 -2.49 -12.79
C GLY A 393 29.61 -1.65 -13.60
N THR A 394 30.82 -1.52 -13.08
CA THR A 394 31.95 -0.84 -13.72
C THR A 394 33.06 -1.82 -14.12
N MET A 395 32.69 -3.06 -14.44
CA MET A 395 33.65 -4.07 -14.88
C MET A 395 34.19 -3.76 -16.28
N VAL A 396 35.34 -4.35 -16.60
CA VAL A 396 36.01 -4.21 -17.89
C VAL A 396 35.66 -5.39 -18.79
N THR A 397 35.50 -5.15 -20.08
CA THR A 397 35.44 -6.22 -21.13
C THR A 397 36.85 -6.77 -21.31
N VAL A 398 37.25 -7.71 -20.40
CA VAL A 398 38.64 -8.15 -20.21
C VAL A 398 39.25 -8.71 -21.48
N TYR A 399 38.50 -9.48 -22.27
CA TYR A 399 39.01 -10.08 -23.49
C TYR A 399 39.41 -9.02 -24.52
N GLN A 400 38.54 -8.06 -24.82
CA GLN A 400 38.81 -6.98 -25.78
C GLN A 400 39.90 -6.04 -25.28
N TYR A 401 39.93 -5.74 -23.98
CA TYR A 401 40.99 -4.94 -23.39
C TYR A 401 42.35 -5.62 -23.49
N SER A 402 42.42 -6.93 -23.22
CA SER A 402 43.67 -7.71 -23.37
C SER A 402 44.14 -7.76 -24.82
N GLN A 403 43.24 -7.88 -25.79
CA GLN A 403 43.56 -7.80 -27.21
C GLN A 403 44.10 -6.42 -27.60
N ALA A 404 43.46 -5.34 -27.12
CA ALA A 404 43.90 -3.96 -27.35
C ALA A 404 45.34 -3.74 -26.83
N ILE A 405 45.64 -4.21 -25.60
CA ILE A 405 46.98 -4.18 -25.02
C ILE A 405 47.98 -4.95 -25.87
N ALA A 406 47.61 -6.14 -26.33
CA ALA A 406 48.50 -7.00 -27.15
C ALA A 406 48.80 -6.40 -28.54
N MET A 407 47.89 -5.58 -29.08
CA MET A 407 48.03 -4.93 -30.39
C MET A 407 48.71 -3.55 -30.31
N ALA A 408 48.75 -2.93 -29.12
CA ALA A 408 49.31 -1.60 -28.95
C ALA A 408 50.86 -1.61 -28.96
N GLU A 409 51.47 -0.62 -29.60
CA GLU A 409 52.92 -0.39 -29.49
C GLU A 409 53.35 -0.02 -28.07
N ASN A 410 52.47 0.73 -27.38
CA ASN A 410 52.65 1.09 -25.99
C ASN A 410 51.42 0.66 -25.17
N PRO A 411 51.48 -0.43 -24.38
CA PRO A 411 50.35 -0.93 -23.58
C PRO A 411 49.78 0.07 -22.56
N GLU A 412 50.61 1.03 -22.07
CA GLU A 412 50.20 2.01 -21.10
C GLU A 412 49.32 3.14 -21.69
N GLU A 413 49.32 3.28 -23.02
CA GLU A 413 48.50 4.30 -23.71
C GLU A 413 47.08 3.79 -24.05
N VAL A 414 46.78 2.51 -23.83
CA VAL A 414 45.46 1.95 -24.08
C VAL A 414 44.47 2.50 -23.05
N ASP A 415 43.53 3.33 -23.52
CA ASP A 415 42.49 3.91 -22.66
C ASP A 415 41.52 2.83 -22.16
N LYS A 416 41.68 2.43 -20.89
CA LYS A 416 40.84 1.46 -20.20
C LYS A 416 39.37 1.85 -20.17
N SER A 417 39.06 3.17 -20.20
CA SER A 417 37.68 3.67 -20.12
C SER A 417 36.82 3.21 -21.31
N LEU A 418 37.42 3.00 -22.49
CA LEU A 418 36.73 2.49 -23.70
C LEU A 418 36.22 1.04 -23.55
N PHE A 419 36.78 0.32 -22.58
CA PHE A 419 36.47 -1.10 -22.33
C PHE A 419 35.68 -1.30 -21.04
N THR A 420 35.32 -0.21 -20.35
CA THR A 420 34.67 -0.25 -19.03
C THR A 420 33.19 0.02 -19.16
N TYR A 421 32.37 -0.83 -18.53
CA TYR A 421 30.93 -0.58 -18.42
C TYR A 421 30.66 0.72 -17.65
N PRO A 422 29.65 1.52 -18.07
CA PRO A 422 29.40 2.83 -17.48
C PRO A 422 28.80 2.79 -16.07
N GLY A 423 28.40 1.61 -15.59
CA GLY A 423 27.75 1.45 -14.31
C GLY A 423 26.26 1.84 -14.30
N PRO A 424 25.68 2.05 -13.14
CA PRO A 424 26.29 2.04 -11.81
C PRO A 424 26.72 0.64 -11.31
N LYS A 425 27.51 0.60 -10.21
CA LYS A 425 27.71 -0.63 -9.43
C LYS A 425 26.37 -1.10 -8.87
N PRO A 426 26.22 -2.39 -8.50
CA PRO A 426 24.99 -2.87 -7.84
C PRO A 426 24.63 -2.04 -6.62
N GLN A 427 23.35 -1.62 -6.55
CA GLN A 427 22.82 -0.77 -5.48
C GLN A 427 22.00 -1.55 -4.46
N SER A 428 21.81 -2.85 -4.65
CA SER A 428 21.04 -3.70 -3.77
C SER A 428 21.61 -5.11 -3.69
N ARG A 429 21.18 -5.85 -2.67
CA ARG A 429 21.52 -7.27 -2.51
C ARG A 429 21.11 -8.09 -3.74
N GLU A 430 19.95 -7.80 -4.30
CA GLU A 430 19.40 -8.52 -5.44
C GLU A 430 20.21 -8.27 -6.71
N THR A 431 20.59 -7.03 -7.02
CA THR A 431 21.39 -6.73 -8.22
C THR A 431 22.81 -7.23 -8.07
N ALA A 432 23.37 -7.22 -6.86
CA ALA A 432 24.67 -7.84 -6.58
C ALA A 432 24.67 -9.36 -6.77
N ILE A 433 23.63 -10.07 -6.26
CA ILE A 433 23.50 -11.52 -6.50
C ILE A 433 23.40 -11.81 -7.99
N LEU A 434 22.68 -10.99 -8.77
CA LEU A 434 22.61 -11.15 -10.21
C LEU A 434 23.99 -11.04 -10.87
N MET A 435 24.76 -10.00 -10.55
CA MET A 435 26.14 -9.84 -11.07
C MET A 435 27.00 -11.06 -10.77
N LEU A 436 26.95 -11.57 -9.53
CA LEU A 436 27.72 -12.75 -9.13
C LEU A 436 27.25 -14.01 -9.87
N ALA A 437 25.94 -14.18 -10.05
CA ALA A 437 25.35 -15.36 -10.70
C ALA A 437 25.65 -15.37 -12.21
N ASP A 438 25.52 -14.22 -12.88
CA ASP A 438 25.79 -14.04 -14.31
C ASP A 438 27.25 -14.41 -14.63
N GLY A 439 28.21 -13.78 -13.94
CA GLY A 439 29.63 -14.08 -14.17
C GLY A 439 30.02 -15.50 -13.77
N THR A 440 29.39 -16.08 -12.76
CA THR A 440 29.65 -17.46 -12.34
C THR A 440 29.10 -18.46 -13.38
N GLU A 441 27.89 -18.26 -13.90
CA GLU A 441 27.31 -19.10 -14.96
C GLU A 441 28.12 -19.03 -16.24
N ALA A 442 28.49 -17.81 -16.66
CA ALA A 442 29.27 -17.61 -17.87
C ALA A 442 30.62 -18.35 -17.82
N ARG A 443 31.33 -18.30 -16.69
CA ARG A 443 32.58 -19.02 -16.46
C ARG A 443 32.37 -20.52 -16.38
N ALA A 444 31.36 -21.00 -15.64
CA ALA A 444 31.07 -22.42 -15.53
C ALA A 444 30.76 -23.04 -16.89
N ARG A 445 30.13 -22.29 -17.79
CA ARG A 445 29.86 -22.71 -19.17
C ARG A 445 31.13 -22.73 -20.02
N ALA A 446 32.02 -21.74 -19.85
CA ALA A 446 33.28 -21.64 -20.60
C ALA A 446 34.30 -22.71 -20.18
N ASP A 447 34.52 -22.85 -18.87
CA ASP A 447 35.58 -23.71 -18.30
C ASP A 447 35.14 -25.18 -18.17
N ALA A 448 33.81 -25.42 -18.16
CA ALA A 448 33.18 -26.75 -18.08
C ALA A 448 33.82 -27.65 -17.00
N PRO A 449 33.77 -27.26 -15.68
CA PRO A 449 34.41 -27.96 -14.59
C PRO A 449 33.92 -29.42 -14.51
N ARG A 450 34.85 -30.34 -14.26
CA ARG A 450 34.56 -31.79 -14.28
C ARG A 450 34.41 -32.39 -12.91
N THR A 451 34.96 -31.74 -11.88
CA THR A 451 34.89 -32.19 -10.49
C THR A 451 34.22 -31.14 -9.60
N ASP A 452 33.77 -31.57 -8.44
CA ASP A 452 33.17 -30.70 -7.45
C ASP A 452 34.17 -29.67 -6.90
N GLU A 453 35.44 -30.05 -6.82
CA GLU A 453 36.54 -29.18 -6.40
C GLU A 453 36.79 -28.09 -7.42
N GLU A 454 36.89 -28.43 -8.72
CA GLU A 454 37.05 -27.46 -9.80
C GLU A 454 35.87 -26.47 -9.83
N LEU A 455 34.64 -26.95 -9.65
CA LEU A 455 33.45 -26.12 -9.62
C LEU A 455 33.47 -25.15 -8.42
N ARG A 456 33.84 -25.62 -7.22
CA ARG A 456 33.98 -24.76 -6.04
C ARG A 456 35.04 -23.68 -6.23
N GLU A 457 36.19 -24.05 -6.74
CA GLU A 457 37.30 -23.12 -7.02
C GLU A 457 36.87 -22.04 -8.03
N LEU A 458 36.16 -22.43 -9.08
CA LEU A 458 35.63 -21.53 -10.10
C LEU A 458 34.66 -20.50 -9.48
N ILE A 459 33.71 -20.96 -8.66
CA ILE A 459 32.74 -20.09 -7.99
C ILE A 459 33.46 -19.10 -7.07
N GLN A 460 34.40 -19.58 -6.25
CA GLN A 460 35.19 -18.75 -5.36
C GLN A 460 35.97 -17.67 -6.10
N LYS A 461 36.67 -18.04 -7.16
CA LYS A 461 37.40 -17.10 -8.02
C LYS A 461 36.47 -16.08 -8.68
N SER A 462 35.28 -16.50 -9.11
CA SER A 462 34.29 -15.59 -9.70
C SER A 462 33.84 -14.53 -8.67
N ILE A 463 33.45 -14.95 -7.47
CA ILE A 463 32.99 -14.02 -6.41
C ILE A 463 34.14 -13.11 -5.95
N ALA A 464 35.36 -13.66 -5.76
CA ALA A 464 36.51 -12.89 -5.35
C ALA A 464 36.84 -11.78 -6.37
N MET A 465 36.78 -12.07 -7.68
CA MET A 465 37.03 -11.08 -8.73
C MET A 465 36.12 -9.85 -8.62
N TYR A 466 34.82 -10.02 -8.38
CA TYR A 466 33.89 -8.89 -8.25
C TYR A 466 34.09 -8.14 -6.94
N LYS A 467 34.40 -8.85 -5.84
CA LYS A 467 34.75 -8.26 -4.57
C LYS A 467 36.04 -7.42 -4.66
N ASP A 468 37.10 -7.98 -5.27
CA ASP A 468 38.41 -7.32 -5.39
C ASP A 468 38.38 -6.15 -6.40
N ALA A 469 37.37 -6.09 -7.26
CA ALA A 469 37.06 -4.97 -8.15
C ALA A 469 36.09 -3.95 -7.51
N ASP A 470 35.84 -4.02 -6.22
CA ASP A 470 34.99 -3.10 -5.43
C ASP A 470 33.54 -2.98 -5.95
N GLN A 471 33.03 -4.02 -6.66
CA GLN A 471 31.69 -3.96 -7.25
C GLN A 471 30.56 -4.11 -6.23
N LEU A 472 30.85 -4.61 -5.03
CA LEU A 472 29.87 -4.93 -4.00
C LEU A 472 29.76 -3.88 -2.88
N GLU A 473 30.57 -2.81 -2.94
CA GLU A 473 30.69 -1.82 -1.87
C GLU A 473 29.41 -1.01 -1.59
N GLU A 474 28.57 -0.81 -2.62
CA GLU A 474 27.34 -0.05 -2.52
C GLU A 474 26.14 -0.94 -2.12
N THR A 475 26.41 -2.17 -1.64
CA THR A 475 25.40 -3.13 -1.24
C THR A 475 25.51 -3.53 0.23
N ASP A 476 24.41 -3.93 0.86
CA ASP A 476 24.38 -4.43 2.24
C ASP A 476 24.73 -5.93 2.34
N LEU A 477 25.49 -6.49 1.39
CA LEU A 477 25.92 -7.87 1.45
C LEU A 477 27.04 -8.06 2.49
N THR A 478 26.83 -8.98 3.42
CA THR A 478 27.83 -9.35 4.41
C THR A 478 28.75 -10.46 3.88
N LEU A 479 29.93 -10.63 4.47
CA LEU A 479 30.82 -11.75 4.17
C LEU A 479 30.13 -13.12 4.43
N LYS A 480 29.22 -13.20 5.38
CA LYS A 480 28.39 -14.39 5.62
C LYS A 480 27.43 -14.65 4.47
N ASP A 481 26.82 -13.60 3.93
CA ASP A 481 25.92 -13.73 2.79
C ASP A 481 26.68 -14.22 1.56
N LEU A 482 27.89 -13.68 1.30
CA LEU A 482 28.72 -14.14 0.18
C LEU A 482 29.06 -15.62 0.28
N LYS A 483 29.40 -16.12 1.49
CA LYS A 483 29.63 -17.54 1.70
C LYS A 483 28.37 -18.39 1.47
N THR A 484 27.22 -17.91 1.89
CA THR A 484 25.94 -18.59 1.68
C THR A 484 25.57 -18.62 0.20
N ILE A 485 25.83 -17.51 -0.55
CA ILE A 485 25.66 -17.43 -2.00
C ILE A 485 26.57 -18.44 -2.72
N GLU A 486 27.85 -18.52 -2.34
CA GLU A 486 28.81 -19.49 -2.88
C GLU A 486 28.29 -20.93 -2.74
N ASP A 487 27.85 -21.31 -1.54
CA ASP A 487 27.30 -22.65 -1.29
C ASP A 487 26.02 -22.91 -2.10
N SER A 488 25.13 -21.91 -2.22
CA SER A 488 23.91 -22.01 -3.03
C SER A 488 24.20 -22.15 -4.52
N PHE A 489 25.17 -21.40 -5.04
CA PHE A 489 25.61 -21.52 -6.44
C PHE A 489 26.18 -22.90 -6.71
N PHE A 490 27.03 -23.40 -5.79
CA PHE A 490 27.59 -24.73 -5.93
C PHE A 490 26.51 -25.82 -6.00
N GLU A 491 25.57 -25.83 -5.06
CA GLU A 491 24.48 -26.82 -5.06
C GLU A 491 23.62 -26.75 -6.34
N THR A 492 23.37 -25.55 -6.83
CA THR A 492 22.51 -25.33 -8.00
C THR A 492 23.20 -25.74 -9.29
N LEU A 493 24.49 -25.36 -9.48
CA LEU A 493 25.27 -25.71 -10.65
C LEU A 493 25.61 -27.20 -10.68
N GLN A 494 25.97 -27.82 -9.55
CA GLN A 494 26.23 -29.25 -9.45
C GLN A 494 25.04 -30.06 -9.95
N ARG A 495 23.80 -29.68 -9.60
CA ARG A 495 22.58 -30.34 -10.11
C ARG A 495 22.34 -30.11 -11.59
N SER A 496 22.75 -28.97 -12.12
CA SER A 496 22.57 -28.59 -13.56
C SER A 496 23.56 -29.25 -14.48
N TYR A 497 24.79 -29.55 -14.01
CA TYR A 497 25.89 -30.14 -14.79
C TYR A 497 26.06 -31.63 -14.56
N HIS A 498 25.05 -32.36 -14.04
CA HIS A 498 25.16 -33.82 -13.91
C HIS A 498 25.52 -34.51 -15.22
N PRO A 499 26.52 -35.43 -15.22
CA PRO A 499 26.96 -36.12 -16.44
C PRO A 499 25.78 -36.92 -17.03
N ARG A 500 25.44 -36.63 -18.26
CA ARG A 500 24.44 -37.42 -18.99
C ARG A 500 24.96 -38.84 -19.13
N ILE A 501 24.16 -39.83 -18.78
CA ILE A 501 24.45 -41.26 -19.01
C ILE A 501 24.70 -41.39 -20.51
N LYS A 502 25.92 -41.85 -20.87
CA LYS A 502 26.20 -42.23 -22.26
C LYS A 502 25.41 -43.50 -22.57
N TYR A 503 24.36 -43.37 -23.36
CA TYR A 503 23.64 -44.53 -23.85
C TYR A 503 24.60 -45.39 -24.67
N PRO A 504 24.73 -46.71 -24.41
CA PRO A 504 25.53 -47.58 -25.23
C PRO A 504 24.97 -47.61 -26.66
N GLN A 505 25.84 -47.42 -27.64
CA GLN A 505 25.45 -47.61 -29.03
C GLN A 505 25.09 -49.07 -29.23
N VAL A 506 23.83 -49.35 -29.57
CA VAL A 506 23.40 -50.69 -29.98
C VAL A 506 24.08 -50.97 -31.29
N GLN A 507 25.14 -51.77 -31.29
CA GLN A 507 25.73 -52.30 -32.51
C GLN A 507 24.65 -53.12 -33.24
N LYS A 508 24.12 -52.63 -34.36
CA LYS A 508 23.37 -53.47 -35.29
C LYS A 508 24.32 -54.57 -35.77
N LYS A 509 24.12 -55.83 -35.33
CA LYS A 509 24.68 -56.98 -36.06
C LYS A 509 24.10 -56.92 -37.46
N VAL A 510 24.98 -56.68 -38.47
CA VAL A 510 24.67 -56.92 -39.85
C VAL A 510 24.78 -58.43 -40.02
N GLU A 511 23.68 -59.14 -40.28
CA GLU A 511 23.63 -60.49 -40.82
C GLU A 511 23.84 -60.44 -42.31
#